data_71e7683c661c876f6e616d43982a8a64
#
_entry.id   71e7683c661c876f6e616d43982a8a64
#
_cell.length_a   1.000
_cell.length_b   1.000
_cell.length_c   1.000
_cell.angle_alpha   90.00
_cell.angle_beta   90.00
_cell.angle_gamma   90.00
#
_symmetry.space_group_name_H-M   'P 1'
#
loop_
_entity.id
_entity.type
_entity.pdbx_description
1 polymer ?
#
loop_
_entity_poly.entity_id
_entity_poly.type
_entity_poly.pdbx_seq_one_letter_code
_entity_poly.pdbx_strand_id
1 'polypeptide(L)'
;MGVDQSAAEFMFIQSKVDQVTQFAHDLSLRHIRDDEMPEKVINVSRVNYLIGQILNGGFLQFVHNSKRDKTFIAGVRNGLAAIGAAEHLAVFDGATQIIDEAYEREDGKFDATRFSTSFDELEREHLSDSKLSQRLDMDVDDSWTRAERWQIAQVMNAVYIGTWDNVRRLPLADYEQALDRIAADVPDLEKRREEYEAARPWEKRTIDRFVAQIGLDYVWYTAFSAKEYNGKTVWCWNFVVGRTLGEGHHHAIFVDGEAIIFKGDTDEIAARIPAPESASGSGVARNEPEQEPGTQHPNISILIENP
;
A
#
# COMPACT_ATOMS: atom_id res chain seq x y z
N MET A 1 -35.39 -5.77 -5.94
CA MET A 1 -34.73 -6.53 -4.84
C MET A 1 -33.33 -7.06 -5.19
N GLY A 2 -32.86 -7.00 -6.44
CA GLY A 2 -31.57 -7.56 -6.84
C GLY A 2 -30.31 -6.71 -6.55
N VAL A 3 -30.46 -5.40 -6.37
CA VAL A 3 -29.31 -4.49 -6.21
C VAL A 3 -28.69 -4.56 -4.81
N ASP A 4 -29.50 -4.90 -3.80
CA ASP A 4 -29.06 -4.92 -2.39
C ASP A 4 -28.24 -6.18 -2.07
N GLN A 5 -28.53 -7.30 -2.70
CA GLN A 5 -27.83 -8.57 -2.50
C GLN A 5 -26.45 -8.56 -3.16
N SER A 6 -26.33 -8.02 -4.37
CA SER A 6 -25.05 -7.92 -5.08
C SER A 6 -24.05 -6.98 -4.37
N ALA A 7 -24.55 -5.87 -3.82
CA ALA A 7 -23.71 -4.96 -3.03
C ALA A 7 -23.21 -5.62 -1.73
N ALA A 8 -24.05 -6.36 -1.03
CA ALA A 8 -23.67 -7.09 0.18
C ALA A 8 -22.65 -8.20 -0.11
N GLU A 9 -22.81 -8.93 -1.22
CA GLU A 9 -21.86 -9.95 -1.67
C GLU A 9 -20.51 -9.33 -2.04
N PHE A 10 -20.52 -8.20 -2.75
CA PHE A 10 -19.29 -7.49 -3.09
C PHE A 10 -18.56 -6.98 -1.84
N MET A 11 -19.27 -6.40 -0.88
CA MET A 11 -18.68 -5.95 0.38
C MET A 11 -18.09 -7.12 1.19
N PHE A 12 -18.72 -8.28 1.17
CA PHE A 12 -18.21 -9.48 1.83
C PHE A 12 -16.91 -9.99 1.16
N ILE A 13 -16.86 -9.97 -0.17
CA ILE A 13 -15.69 -10.32 -0.97
C ILE A 13 -14.54 -9.35 -0.65
N GLN A 14 -14.81 -8.04 -0.69
CA GLN A 14 -13.84 -7.00 -0.38
C GLN A 14 -13.28 -7.17 1.04
N SER A 15 -14.14 -7.40 2.03
CA SER A 15 -13.73 -7.59 3.42
C SER A 15 -12.73 -8.74 3.61
N LYS A 16 -12.86 -9.84 2.88
CA LYS A 16 -11.89 -10.94 2.95
C LYS A 16 -10.51 -10.54 2.44
N VAL A 17 -10.47 -9.84 1.30
CA VAL A 17 -9.22 -9.37 0.70
C VAL A 17 -8.56 -8.33 1.61
N ASP A 18 -9.36 -7.41 2.16
CA ASP A 18 -8.88 -6.37 3.07
C ASP A 18 -8.27 -6.97 4.34
N GLN A 19 -8.89 -8.01 4.91
CA GLN A 19 -8.34 -8.70 6.09
C GLN A 19 -6.98 -9.35 5.81
N VAL A 20 -6.80 -10.01 4.65
CA VAL A 20 -5.51 -10.58 4.27
C VAL A 20 -4.48 -9.50 4.00
N THR A 21 -4.88 -8.41 3.34
CA THR A 21 -4.00 -7.27 3.08
C THR A 21 -3.59 -6.58 4.38
N GLN A 22 -4.52 -6.43 5.33
CA GLN A 22 -4.23 -5.90 6.66
C GLN A 22 -3.25 -6.80 7.41
N PHE A 23 -3.42 -8.12 7.34
CA PHE A 23 -2.49 -9.06 7.94
C PHE A 23 -1.06 -8.92 7.38
N ALA A 24 -0.90 -8.81 6.06
CA ALA A 24 0.39 -8.54 5.44
C ALA A 24 0.99 -7.21 5.93
N HIS A 25 0.16 -6.16 6.00
CA HIS A 25 0.58 -4.86 6.51
C HIS A 25 1.03 -4.92 7.97
N ASP A 26 0.28 -5.60 8.83
CA ASP A 26 0.58 -5.72 10.26
C ASP A 26 1.88 -6.51 10.51
N LEU A 27 2.17 -7.52 9.67
CA LEU A 27 3.46 -8.21 9.66
C LEU A 27 4.60 -7.27 9.23
N SER A 28 4.39 -6.47 8.18
CA SER A 28 5.35 -5.45 7.73
C SER A 28 5.65 -4.42 8.80
N LEU A 29 4.64 -3.96 9.55
CA LEU A 29 4.82 -3.05 10.69
C LEU A 29 5.67 -3.68 11.82
N ARG A 30 5.74 -5.00 11.87
CA ARG A 30 6.61 -5.76 12.78
C ARG A 30 7.97 -6.09 12.17
N HIS A 31 8.33 -5.43 11.06
CA HIS A 31 9.59 -5.62 10.33
C HIS A 31 9.81 -7.02 9.76
N ILE A 32 8.72 -7.75 9.51
CA ILE A 32 8.74 -9.01 8.76
C ILE A 32 8.76 -8.68 7.29
N ARG A 33 9.74 -9.20 6.56
CA ARG A 33 9.91 -8.94 5.12
C ARG A 33 8.94 -9.77 4.29
N ASP A 34 8.69 -9.33 3.06
CA ASP A 34 7.79 -10.01 2.13
C ASP A 34 8.18 -11.47 1.89
N ASP A 35 9.49 -11.75 1.80
CA ASP A 35 10.03 -13.09 1.58
C ASP A 35 9.95 -14.01 2.81
N GLU A 36 9.61 -13.46 3.97
CA GLU A 36 9.34 -14.17 5.21
C GLU A 36 7.84 -14.37 5.47
N MET A 37 6.99 -13.73 4.66
CA MET A 37 5.55 -13.88 4.75
C MET A 37 5.06 -15.08 3.91
N PRO A 38 3.91 -15.69 4.24
CA PRO A 38 3.33 -16.70 3.38
C PRO A 38 3.10 -16.17 1.96
N GLU A 39 3.60 -16.88 0.95
CA GLU A 39 3.48 -16.48 -0.46
C GLU A 39 2.04 -16.15 -0.87
N LYS A 40 1.07 -16.94 -0.40
CA LYS A 40 -0.36 -16.71 -0.66
C LYS A 40 -0.84 -15.34 -0.16
N VAL A 41 -0.37 -14.91 1.01
CA VAL A 41 -0.70 -13.61 1.61
C VAL A 41 -0.10 -12.47 0.78
N ILE A 42 1.15 -12.61 0.37
CA ILE A 42 1.82 -11.63 -0.49
C ILE A 42 1.13 -11.54 -1.84
N ASN A 43 0.78 -12.65 -2.48
CA ASN A 43 0.07 -12.68 -3.75
C ASN A 43 -1.25 -11.87 -3.67
N VAL A 44 -2.07 -12.13 -2.66
CA VAL A 44 -3.33 -11.40 -2.43
C VAL A 44 -3.08 -9.91 -2.21
N SER A 45 -2.13 -9.57 -1.34
CA SER A 45 -1.81 -8.17 -1.00
C SER A 45 -1.30 -7.39 -2.20
N ARG A 46 -0.43 -8.00 -3.04
CA ARG A 46 0.14 -7.35 -4.24
C ARG A 46 -0.91 -7.10 -5.32
N VAL A 47 -1.82 -8.04 -5.53
CA VAL A 47 -2.95 -7.85 -6.45
C VAL A 47 -3.89 -6.77 -5.94
N ASN A 48 -4.25 -6.78 -4.65
CA ASN A 48 -5.10 -5.75 -4.07
C ASN A 48 -4.46 -4.35 -4.20
N TYR A 49 -3.16 -4.23 -3.96
CA TYR A 49 -2.43 -2.99 -4.14
C TYR A 49 -2.51 -2.49 -5.60
N LEU A 50 -2.23 -3.35 -6.59
CA LEU A 50 -2.33 -3.00 -8.00
C LEU A 50 -3.71 -2.47 -8.34
N ILE A 51 -4.78 -3.19 -7.98
CA ILE A 51 -6.16 -2.79 -8.25
C ILE A 51 -6.45 -1.43 -7.62
N GLY A 52 -6.09 -1.23 -6.35
CA GLY A 52 -6.25 0.04 -5.66
C GLY A 52 -5.56 1.20 -6.38
N GLN A 53 -4.34 1.00 -6.89
CA GLN A 53 -3.61 2.03 -7.64
C GLN A 53 -4.30 2.35 -8.98
N ILE A 54 -4.74 1.32 -9.71
CA ILE A 54 -5.43 1.51 -11.00
C ILE A 54 -6.75 2.25 -10.82
N LEU A 55 -7.53 1.90 -9.81
CA LEU A 55 -8.81 2.55 -9.54
C LEU A 55 -8.66 4.00 -9.03
N ASN A 56 -7.56 4.32 -8.37
CA ASN A 56 -7.32 5.66 -7.83
C ASN A 56 -6.70 6.63 -8.84
N GLY A 57 -5.73 6.20 -9.64
CA GLY A 57 -5.01 7.10 -10.57
C GLY A 57 -4.39 6.39 -11.77
N GLY A 58 -4.84 5.16 -12.07
CA GLY A 58 -4.38 4.40 -13.22
C GLY A 58 -3.02 3.72 -13.03
N PHE A 59 -2.56 3.05 -14.09
CA PHE A 59 -1.31 2.30 -14.04
C PHE A 59 -0.07 3.17 -13.76
N LEU A 60 -0.09 4.43 -14.18
CA LEU A 60 1.02 5.37 -13.89
C LEU A 60 1.16 5.65 -12.39
N GLN A 61 0.05 5.68 -11.65
CA GLN A 61 0.11 5.78 -10.19
C GLN A 61 0.76 4.54 -9.57
N PHE A 62 0.43 3.35 -10.08
CA PHE A 62 1.11 2.12 -9.67
C PHE A 62 2.62 2.20 -9.90
N VAL A 63 3.04 2.60 -11.10
CA VAL A 63 4.47 2.74 -11.47
C VAL A 63 5.18 3.72 -10.53
N HIS A 64 4.56 4.87 -10.27
CA HIS A 64 5.11 5.90 -9.38
C HIS A 64 5.26 5.39 -7.94
N ASN A 65 4.19 4.80 -7.40
CA ASN A 65 4.14 4.39 -6.00
C ASN A 65 4.93 3.10 -5.71
N SER A 66 5.05 2.19 -6.70
CA SER A 66 5.93 1.01 -6.60
C SER A 66 7.41 1.34 -6.80
N LYS A 67 7.75 2.59 -7.15
CA LYS A 67 9.12 3.04 -7.49
C LYS A 67 9.80 2.15 -8.54
N ARG A 68 9.03 1.39 -9.30
CA ARG A 68 9.51 0.38 -10.26
C ARG A 68 10.39 -0.70 -9.60
N ASP A 69 10.16 -0.97 -8.31
CA ASP A 69 10.85 -2.05 -7.63
C ASP A 69 10.59 -3.39 -8.34
N LYS A 70 11.65 -4.03 -8.81
CA LYS A 70 11.56 -5.26 -9.63
C LYS A 70 10.96 -6.42 -8.82
N THR A 71 11.27 -6.50 -7.54
CA THR A 71 10.75 -7.55 -6.65
C THR A 71 9.26 -7.35 -6.43
N PHE A 72 8.86 -6.09 -6.20
CA PHE A 72 7.45 -5.75 -6.07
C PHE A 72 6.65 -6.05 -7.34
N ILE A 73 7.16 -5.65 -8.51
CA ILE A 73 6.54 -5.92 -9.83
C ILE A 73 6.43 -7.43 -10.08
N ALA A 74 7.49 -8.19 -9.79
CA ALA A 74 7.45 -9.65 -9.89
C ALA A 74 6.40 -10.26 -8.93
N GLY A 75 6.28 -9.73 -7.71
CA GLY A 75 5.25 -10.13 -6.75
C GLY A 75 3.82 -9.90 -7.25
N VAL A 76 3.55 -8.76 -7.91
CA VAL A 76 2.24 -8.50 -8.55
C VAL A 76 1.96 -9.51 -9.67
N ARG A 77 2.96 -9.76 -10.55
CA ARG A 77 2.84 -10.75 -11.63
C ARG A 77 2.52 -12.13 -11.09
N ASN A 78 3.25 -12.58 -10.07
CA ASN A 78 3.02 -13.86 -9.41
C ASN A 78 1.64 -13.92 -8.77
N GLY A 79 1.21 -12.84 -8.14
CA GLY A 79 -0.13 -12.74 -7.55
C GLY A 79 -1.24 -12.88 -8.59
N LEU A 80 -1.19 -12.15 -9.71
CA LEU A 80 -2.17 -12.27 -10.79
C LEU A 80 -2.20 -13.69 -11.39
N ALA A 81 -1.04 -14.33 -11.56
CA ALA A 81 -0.96 -15.71 -11.99
C ALA A 81 -1.58 -16.67 -10.97
N ALA A 82 -1.28 -16.51 -9.68
CA ALA A 82 -1.75 -17.38 -8.61
C ALA A 82 -3.28 -17.35 -8.44
N ILE A 83 -3.90 -16.18 -8.59
CA ILE A 83 -5.36 -16.04 -8.54
C ILE A 83 -6.04 -16.45 -9.86
N GLY A 84 -5.28 -16.77 -10.89
CA GLY A 84 -5.78 -17.18 -12.19
C GLY A 84 -6.29 -16.02 -13.08
N ALA A 85 -5.91 -14.77 -12.80
CA ALA A 85 -6.34 -13.57 -13.52
C ALA A 85 -5.51 -13.35 -14.81
N ALA A 86 -5.57 -14.30 -15.75
CA ALA A 86 -4.71 -14.33 -16.93
C ALA A 86 -4.87 -13.10 -17.83
N GLU A 87 -6.08 -12.59 -17.99
CA GLU A 87 -6.39 -11.42 -18.81
C GLU A 87 -5.78 -10.15 -18.19
N HIS A 88 -5.89 -9.97 -16.86
CA HIS A 88 -5.29 -8.88 -16.13
C HIS A 88 -3.76 -8.98 -16.11
N LEU A 89 -3.22 -10.20 -16.05
CA LEU A 89 -1.79 -10.45 -16.15
C LEU A 89 -1.24 -10.02 -17.52
N ALA A 90 -1.97 -10.29 -18.60
CA ALA A 90 -1.57 -9.85 -19.93
C ALA A 90 -1.54 -8.33 -20.06
N VAL A 91 -2.54 -7.62 -19.52
CA VAL A 91 -2.52 -6.14 -19.44
C VAL A 91 -1.35 -5.66 -18.62
N PHE A 92 -1.11 -6.25 -17.45
CA PHE A 92 -0.02 -5.88 -16.55
C PHE A 92 1.35 -6.04 -17.21
N ASP A 93 1.59 -7.17 -17.87
CA ASP A 93 2.85 -7.47 -18.56
C ASP A 93 3.08 -6.54 -19.75
N GLY A 94 2.07 -6.30 -20.57
CA GLY A 94 2.15 -5.36 -21.69
C GLY A 94 2.43 -3.92 -21.23
N ALA A 95 1.74 -3.46 -20.18
CA ALA A 95 1.93 -2.12 -19.62
C ALA A 95 3.33 -1.97 -19.00
N THR A 96 3.81 -2.99 -18.27
CA THR A 96 5.16 -3.00 -17.69
C THR A 96 6.23 -2.95 -18.78
N GLN A 97 6.07 -3.73 -19.86
CA GLN A 97 6.98 -3.71 -21.00
C GLN A 97 7.07 -2.31 -21.65
N ILE A 98 5.92 -1.66 -21.90
CA ILE A 98 5.89 -0.30 -22.48
C ILE A 98 6.63 0.69 -21.59
N ILE A 99 6.46 0.58 -20.27
CA ILE A 99 7.17 1.42 -19.29
C ILE A 99 8.68 1.17 -19.36
N ASP A 100 9.11 -0.09 -19.33
CA ASP A 100 10.52 -0.44 -19.34
C ASP A 100 11.20 0.04 -20.63
N GLU A 101 10.58 -0.19 -21.79
CA GLU A 101 11.06 0.31 -23.07
C GLU A 101 11.14 1.85 -23.12
N ALA A 102 10.22 2.56 -22.46
CA ALA A 102 10.24 4.02 -22.41
C ALA A 102 11.38 4.56 -21.56
N TYR A 103 11.72 3.90 -20.46
CA TYR A 103 12.82 4.29 -19.59
C TYR A 103 14.21 3.88 -20.11
N GLU A 104 14.28 2.86 -20.97
CA GLU A 104 15.53 2.42 -21.61
C GLU A 104 15.95 3.30 -22.80
N ARG A 105 15.07 4.18 -23.29
CA ARG A 105 15.41 5.12 -24.37
C ARG A 105 16.44 6.14 -23.89
N GLU A 106 17.41 6.44 -24.76
CA GLU A 106 18.50 7.40 -24.48
C GLU A 106 18.01 8.80 -24.11
N ASP A 107 16.82 9.23 -24.59
CA ASP A 107 16.28 10.54 -24.30
C ASP A 107 15.57 10.62 -22.93
N GLY A 108 15.34 9.49 -22.26
CA GLY A 108 14.74 9.40 -20.94
C GLY A 108 13.35 10.06 -20.82
N LYS A 109 12.73 10.42 -21.96
CA LYS A 109 11.44 11.12 -21.97
C LYS A 109 10.30 10.13 -21.96
N PHE A 110 9.58 10.13 -20.86
CA PHE A 110 8.33 9.39 -20.73
C PHE A 110 7.16 10.21 -21.25
N ASP A 111 6.45 9.69 -22.26
CA ASP A 111 5.23 10.28 -22.79
C ASP A 111 3.99 9.65 -22.13
N ALA A 112 3.45 10.31 -21.11
CA ALA A 112 2.30 9.85 -20.37
C ALA A 112 1.03 9.72 -21.24
N THR A 113 0.86 10.61 -22.24
CA THR A 113 -0.31 10.56 -23.14
C THR A 113 -0.26 9.33 -24.04
N ARG A 114 0.90 9.09 -24.64
CA ARG A 114 1.13 7.90 -25.46
C ARG A 114 0.97 6.62 -24.64
N PHE A 115 1.51 6.61 -23.41
CA PHE A 115 1.33 5.47 -22.52
C PHE A 115 -0.15 5.21 -22.23
N SER A 116 -0.92 6.25 -21.87
CA SER A 116 -2.36 6.09 -21.57
C SER A 116 -3.13 5.49 -22.75
N THR A 117 -2.85 5.94 -23.99
CA THR A 117 -3.45 5.37 -25.18
C THR A 117 -3.12 3.90 -25.35
N SER A 118 -1.83 3.54 -25.21
CA SER A 118 -1.40 2.13 -25.33
C SER A 118 -1.98 1.26 -24.19
N PHE A 119 -2.11 1.79 -22.99
CA PHE A 119 -2.74 1.09 -21.88
C PHE A 119 -4.24 0.84 -22.13
N ASP A 120 -4.95 1.82 -22.65
CA ASP A 120 -6.36 1.67 -23.05
C ASP A 120 -6.53 0.61 -24.17
N GLU A 121 -5.56 0.49 -25.07
CA GLU A 121 -5.54 -0.54 -26.10
C GLU A 121 -5.34 -1.94 -25.50
N LEU A 122 -4.40 -2.09 -24.57
CA LEU A 122 -4.17 -3.35 -23.85
C LEU A 122 -5.41 -3.78 -23.05
N GLU A 123 -6.06 -2.86 -22.34
CA GLU A 123 -7.31 -3.17 -21.63
C GLU A 123 -8.41 -3.61 -22.60
N ARG A 124 -8.58 -2.92 -23.73
CA ARG A 124 -9.57 -3.28 -24.75
C ARG A 124 -9.28 -4.64 -25.39
N GLU A 125 -8.01 -4.97 -25.57
CA GLU A 125 -7.60 -6.25 -26.13
C GLU A 125 -7.81 -7.41 -25.13
N HIS A 126 -7.43 -7.23 -23.87
CA HIS A 126 -7.37 -8.31 -22.88
C HIS A 126 -8.55 -8.34 -21.92
N LEU A 127 -9.14 -7.20 -21.58
CA LEU A 127 -10.31 -7.09 -20.71
C LEU A 127 -11.59 -6.77 -21.49
N SER A 128 -11.67 -7.26 -22.75
CA SER A 128 -12.90 -7.13 -23.56
C SER A 128 -14.03 -7.97 -22.98
N ASP A 129 -15.27 -7.51 -23.21
CA ASP A 129 -16.47 -8.17 -22.69
C ASP A 129 -16.55 -9.63 -23.09
N SER A 130 -16.23 -9.96 -24.36
CA SER A 130 -16.22 -11.33 -24.83
C SER A 130 -15.22 -12.23 -24.12
N LYS A 131 -14.02 -11.73 -23.78
CA LYS A 131 -13.00 -12.49 -23.03
C LYS A 131 -13.41 -12.68 -21.59
N LEU A 132 -13.90 -11.62 -20.95
CA LEU A 132 -14.36 -11.68 -19.56
C LEU A 132 -15.62 -12.55 -19.42
N SER A 133 -16.60 -12.43 -20.32
CA SER A 133 -17.79 -13.29 -20.34
C SER A 133 -17.43 -14.76 -20.48
N GLN A 134 -16.53 -15.10 -21.40
CA GLN A 134 -16.05 -16.48 -21.56
C GLN A 134 -15.33 -16.98 -20.31
N ARG A 135 -14.52 -16.14 -19.67
CA ARG A 135 -13.73 -16.52 -18.50
C ARG A 135 -14.59 -16.74 -17.26
N LEU A 136 -15.61 -15.91 -17.06
CA LEU A 136 -16.46 -15.91 -15.88
C LEU A 136 -17.72 -16.75 -16.02
N ASP A 137 -18.00 -17.26 -17.24
CA ASP A 137 -19.27 -17.92 -17.56
C ASP A 137 -20.49 -17.06 -17.19
N MET A 138 -20.40 -15.75 -17.48
CA MET A 138 -21.43 -14.76 -17.20
C MET A 138 -21.49 -13.71 -18.31
N ASP A 139 -22.65 -13.08 -18.49
CA ASP A 139 -22.82 -11.99 -19.42
C ASP A 139 -22.10 -10.74 -18.89
N VAL A 140 -21.05 -10.34 -19.57
CA VAL A 140 -20.38 -9.04 -19.44
C VAL A 140 -20.74 -8.24 -20.68
N ASP A 141 -21.32 -7.08 -20.50
CA ASP A 141 -21.74 -6.23 -21.61
C ASP A 141 -20.91 -4.94 -21.73
N ASP A 142 -21.08 -4.22 -22.81
CA ASP A 142 -20.34 -2.99 -23.13
C ASP A 142 -20.55 -1.85 -22.10
N SER A 143 -21.49 -2.00 -21.16
CA SER A 143 -21.72 -1.01 -20.11
C SER A 143 -20.70 -1.06 -18.99
N TRP A 144 -19.92 -2.14 -18.87
CA TRP A 144 -18.95 -2.31 -17.81
C TRP A 144 -17.83 -1.27 -17.91
N THR A 145 -17.67 -0.54 -16.83
CA THR A 145 -16.61 0.45 -16.66
C THR A 145 -15.25 -0.22 -16.48
N ARG A 146 -14.17 0.54 -16.65
CA ARG A 146 -12.81 0.10 -16.28
C ARG A 146 -12.78 -0.44 -14.84
N ALA A 147 -13.43 0.25 -13.91
CA ALA A 147 -13.45 -0.14 -12.51
C ALA A 147 -14.06 -1.54 -12.33
N GLU A 148 -15.20 -1.81 -12.93
CA GLU A 148 -15.86 -3.11 -12.85
C GLU A 148 -15.00 -4.23 -13.43
N ARG A 149 -14.34 -4.00 -14.56
CA ARG A 149 -13.42 -4.97 -15.18
C ARG A 149 -12.23 -5.30 -14.28
N TRP A 150 -11.64 -4.31 -13.62
CA TRP A 150 -10.55 -4.55 -12.66
C TRP A 150 -11.04 -5.15 -11.34
N GLN A 151 -12.28 -4.89 -10.94
CA GLN A 151 -12.90 -5.53 -9.76
C GLN A 151 -13.09 -7.03 -9.94
N ILE A 152 -13.11 -7.55 -11.18
CA ILE A 152 -13.10 -9.00 -11.42
C ILE A 152 -11.85 -9.65 -10.81
N ALA A 153 -10.68 -9.04 -10.95
CA ALA A 153 -9.48 -9.55 -10.28
C ALA A 153 -9.61 -9.55 -8.76
N GLN A 154 -10.38 -8.61 -8.17
CA GLN A 154 -10.70 -8.60 -6.75
C GLN A 154 -11.57 -9.80 -6.34
N VAL A 155 -12.57 -10.13 -7.15
CA VAL A 155 -13.40 -11.32 -6.95
C VAL A 155 -12.55 -12.59 -7.03
N MET A 156 -11.67 -12.70 -8.04
CA MET A 156 -10.75 -13.83 -8.19
C MET A 156 -9.79 -13.95 -7.00
N ASN A 157 -9.33 -12.82 -6.46
CA ASN A 157 -8.52 -12.77 -5.27
C ASN A 157 -9.24 -13.35 -4.05
N ALA A 158 -10.50 -12.99 -3.85
CA ALA A 158 -11.32 -13.53 -2.77
C ALA A 158 -11.66 -15.03 -2.94
N VAL A 159 -11.89 -15.48 -4.18
CA VAL A 159 -12.06 -16.91 -4.49
C VAL A 159 -10.79 -17.67 -4.17
N TYR A 160 -9.63 -17.15 -4.54
CA TYR A 160 -8.32 -17.74 -4.20
C TYR A 160 -8.14 -17.90 -2.69
N ILE A 161 -8.48 -16.87 -1.90
CA ILE A 161 -8.49 -16.97 -0.42
C ILE A 161 -9.40 -18.12 0.03
N GLY A 162 -10.56 -18.30 -0.61
CA GLY A 162 -11.52 -19.38 -0.31
C GLY A 162 -10.97 -20.79 -0.52
N THR A 163 -9.87 -20.95 -1.28
CA THR A 163 -9.20 -22.25 -1.51
C THR A 163 -8.19 -22.62 -0.42
N TRP A 164 -7.97 -21.76 0.56
CA TRP A 164 -6.93 -22.00 1.57
C TRP A 164 -7.47 -22.90 2.70
N ASP A 165 -6.75 -23.97 3.00
CA ASP A 165 -7.16 -24.95 4.01
C ASP A 165 -6.81 -24.55 5.46
N ASN A 166 -5.92 -23.55 5.62
CA ASN A 166 -5.30 -23.20 6.89
C ASN A 166 -5.65 -21.77 7.37
N VAL A 167 -6.78 -21.24 6.94
CA VAL A 167 -7.29 -19.94 7.40
C VAL A 167 -7.93 -20.09 8.78
N ARG A 168 -7.44 -19.30 9.74
CA ARG A 168 -8.01 -19.24 11.09
C ARG A 168 -8.55 -17.83 11.33
N ARG A 169 -9.78 -17.76 11.85
CA ARG A 169 -10.35 -16.51 12.34
C ARG A 169 -10.04 -16.39 13.82
N LEU A 170 -9.56 -15.24 14.23
CA LEU A 170 -9.20 -14.95 15.61
C LEU A 170 -9.93 -13.70 16.10
N PRO A 171 -10.36 -13.66 17.37
CA PRO A 171 -10.73 -12.43 18.03
C PRO A 171 -9.53 -11.44 18.01
N LEU A 172 -9.80 -10.13 18.00
CA LEU A 172 -8.76 -9.11 17.87
C LEU A 172 -7.63 -9.26 18.91
N ALA A 173 -7.98 -9.57 20.16
CA ALA A 173 -6.97 -9.77 21.21
C ALA A 173 -6.03 -10.97 20.94
N ASP A 174 -6.56 -12.05 20.38
CA ASP A 174 -5.78 -13.24 20.02
C ASP A 174 -4.97 -13.02 18.75
N TYR A 175 -5.47 -12.17 17.85
CA TYR A 175 -4.79 -11.77 16.62
C TYR A 175 -3.48 -11.04 16.89
N GLU A 176 -3.49 -10.02 17.74
CA GLU A 176 -2.28 -9.28 18.14
C GLU A 176 -1.24 -10.22 18.75
N GLN A 177 -1.66 -11.11 19.66
CA GLN A 177 -0.75 -12.10 20.22
C GLN A 177 -0.20 -13.09 19.18
N ALA A 178 -0.99 -13.41 18.15
CA ALA A 178 -0.51 -14.29 17.07
C ALA A 178 0.54 -13.59 16.21
N LEU A 179 0.36 -12.31 15.89
CA LEU A 179 1.33 -11.49 15.18
C LEU A 179 2.64 -11.38 15.97
N ASP A 180 2.55 -11.14 17.28
CA ASP A 180 3.73 -11.03 18.15
C ASP A 180 4.51 -12.35 18.24
N ARG A 181 3.79 -13.49 18.26
CA ARG A 181 4.44 -14.82 18.20
C ARG A 181 5.16 -15.06 16.88
N ILE A 182 4.53 -14.68 15.74
CA ILE A 182 5.18 -14.79 14.42
C ILE A 182 6.43 -13.92 14.39
N ALA A 183 6.35 -12.69 14.90
CA ALA A 183 7.48 -11.78 14.95
C ALA A 183 8.61 -12.30 15.86
N ALA A 184 8.29 -12.95 16.99
CA ALA A 184 9.28 -13.48 17.91
C ALA A 184 10.15 -14.62 17.31
N ASP A 185 9.63 -15.31 16.29
CA ASP A 185 10.33 -16.37 15.58
C ASP A 185 11.28 -15.85 14.48
N VAL A 186 11.26 -14.54 14.19
CA VAL A 186 12.12 -13.92 13.18
C VAL A 186 13.50 -13.62 13.77
N PRO A 187 14.57 -14.22 13.25
CA PRO A 187 15.92 -13.90 13.69
C PRO A 187 16.25 -12.44 13.34
N ASP A 188 17.09 -11.79 14.13
CA ASP A 188 17.56 -10.40 13.92
C ASP A 188 16.47 -9.30 13.93
N LEU A 189 15.25 -9.60 14.39
CA LEU A 189 14.14 -8.64 14.40
C LEU A 189 14.48 -7.35 15.15
N GLU A 190 15.15 -7.44 16.30
CA GLU A 190 15.54 -6.27 17.08
C GLU A 190 16.55 -5.39 16.33
N LYS A 191 17.54 -6.01 15.67
CA LYS A 191 18.49 -5.29 14.81
C LYS A 191 17.76 -4.55 13.67
N ARG A 192 16.75 -5.18 13.04
CA ARG A 192 15.97 -4.53 11.98
C ARG A 192 15.16 -3.34 12.49
N ARG A 193 14.61 -3.45 13.70
CA ARG A 193 13.92 -2.33 14.36
C ARG A 193 14.87 -1.17 14.60
N GLU A 194 16.06 -1.44 15.13
CA GLU A 194 17.08 -0.43 15.34
C GLU A 194 17.52 0.23 14.03
N GLU A 195 17.78 -0.57 12.99
CA GLU A 195 18.16 -0.07 11.66
C GLU A 195 17.05 0.78 11.04
N TYR A 196 15.79 0.34 11.13
CA TYR A 196 14.64 1.09 10.65
C TYR A 196 14.49 2.42 11.38
N GLU A 197 14.55 2.41 12.72
CA GLU A 197 14.46 3.64 13.53
C GLU A 197 15.64 4.58 13.27
N ALA A 198 16.84 4.06 13.06
CA ALA A 198 18.00 4.86 12.70
C ALA A 198 17.88 5.51 11.30
N ALA A 199 17.28 4.78 10.35
CA ALA A 199 17.08 5.26 8.98
C ALA A 199 15.86 6.19 8.83
N ARG A 200 14.94 6.21 9.79
CA ARG A 200 13.74 7.06 9.73
C ARG A 200 14.11 8.54 9.67
N PRO A 201 13.46 9.33 8.80
CA PRO A 201 13.63 10.78 8.78
C PRO A 201 13.43 11.39 10.18
N TRP A 202 14.28 12.34 10.55
CA TRP A 202 14.21 12.98 11.86
C TRP A 202 12.86 13.70 12.07
N GLU A 203 12.25 14.17 11.00
CA GLU A 203 10.91 14.77 10.96
C GLU A 203 9.86 13.80 11.50
N LYS A 204 9.83 12.57 10.98
CA LYS A 204 8.91 11.54 11.44
C LYS A 204 9.15 11.21 12.91
N ARG A 205 10.40 10.98 13.30
CA ARG A 205 10.75 10.71 14.70
C ARG A 205 10.33 11.85 15.66
N THR A 206 10.35 13.08 15.17
CA THR A 206 9.93 14.24 15.96
C THR A 206 8.41 14.30 16.09
N ILE A 207 7.67 14.01 15.03
CA ILE A 207 6.20 13.91 15.08
C ILE A 207 5.78 12.78 16.03
N ASP A 208 6.40 11.61 15.97
CA ASP A 208 6.08 10.49 16.85
C ASP A 208 6.33 10.82 18.33
N ARG A 209 7.43 11.54 18.62
CA ARG A 209 7.68 12.04 20.00
C ARG A 209 6.58 12.98 20.47
N PHE A 210 6.09 13.87 19.61
CA PHE A 210 4.95 14.72 19.94
C PHE A 210 3.70 13.88 20.23
N VAL A 211 3.39 12.89 19.36
CA VAL A 211 2.23 12.02 19.54
C VAL A 211 2.30 11.26 20.86
N ALA A 212 3.47 10.71 21.19
CA ALA A 212 3.67 10.06 22.50
C ALA A 212 3.54 11.02 23.69
N GLN A 213 3.99 12.29 23.58
CA GLN A 213 3.86 13.32 24.64
C GLN A 213 2.41 13.69 24.93
N ILE A 214 1.52 13.63 23.94
CA ILE A 214 0.08 13.87 24.13
C ILE A 214 -0.69 12.59 24.52
N GLY A 215 0.03 11.49 24.81
CA GLY A 215 -0.55 10.24 25.33
C GLY A 215 -1.19 9.35 24.26
N LEU A 216 -0.84 9.57 23.01
CA LEU A 216 -1.29 8.75 21.88
C LEU A 216 -0.15 7.87 21.36
N ASP A 217 -0.49 6.74 20.76
CA ASP A 217 0.46 5.70 20.30
C ASP A 217 0.44 5.50 18.79
N TYR A 218 -0.39 6.27 18.06
CA TYR A 218 -0.59 6.05 16.64
C TYR A 218 -0.58 7.36 15.86
N VAL A 219 0.18 7.36 14.75
CA VAL A 219 0.23 8.46 13.79
C VAL A 219 0.11 7.94 12.37
N TRP A 220 -0.75 8.59 11.59
CA TRP A 220 -0.91 8.34 10.16
C TRP A 220 -0.48 9.56 9.36
N TYR A 221 0.60 9.42 8.59
CA TYR A 221 1.07 10.45 7.67
C TYR A 221 0.21 10.44 6.41
N THR A 222 -0.46 11.56 6.10
CA THR A 222 -1.44 11.60 5.01
C THR A 222 -0.89 12.20 3.73
N ALA A 223 -0.21 13.34 3.80
CA ALA A 223 0.27 14.05 2.62
C ALA A 223 1.36 15.08 2.97
N PHE A 224 1.98 15.62 1.93
CA PHE A 224 2.73 16.87 1.99
C PHE A 224 1.91 17.98 1.36
N SER A 225 1.95 19.17 1.94
CA SER A 225 1.34 20.37 1.38
C SER A 225 2.28 21.57 1.54
N ALA A 226 2.01 22.64 0.80
CA ALA A 226 2.67 23.92 1.03
C ALA A 226 1.89 24.72 2.07
N LYS A 227 2.59 25.36 3.02
CA LYS A 227 2.02 26.25 4.03
C LYS A 227 2.78 27.57 4.04
N GLU A 228 2.06 28.69 4.11
CA GLU A 228 2.67 29.99 4.34
C GLU A 228 3.00 30.14 5.84
N TYR A 229 4.27 30.41 6.13
CA TYR A 229 4.74 30.66 7.49
C TYR A 229 5.77 31.79 7.49
N ASN A 230 5.52 32.85 8.27
CA ASN A 230 6.37 34.06 8.35
C ASN A 230 6.72 34.65 6.96
N GLY A 231 5.76 34.69 6.05
CA GLY A 231 5.92 35.20 4.69
C GLY A 231 6.77 34.34 3.75
N LYS A 232 7.01 33.07 4.10
CA LYS A 232 7.68 32.08 3.27
C LYS A 232 6.79 30.87 3.05
N THR A 233 6.80 30.33 1.84
CA THR A 233 6.18 29.02 1.55
C THR A 233 7.11 27.93 2.03
N VAL A 234 6.63 27.07 2.94
CA VAL A 234 7.35 25.94 3.52
C VAL A 234 6.60 24.63 3.29
N TRP A 235 7.33 23.53 3.20
CA TRP A 235 6.72 22.21 3.14
C TRP A 235 6.17 21.78 4.49
N CYS A 236 4.96 21.25 4.47
CA CYS A 236 4.19 20.85 5.62
C CYS A 236 3.88 19.35 5.58
N TRP A 237 4.20 18.65 6.65
CA TRP A 237 3.76 17.27 6.86
C TRP A 237 2.34 17.27 7.42
N ASN A 238 1.44 16.58 6.77
CA ASN A 238 0.07 16.40 7.26
C ASN A 238 -0.05 15.00 7.88
N PHE A 239 -0.61 14.91 9.07
CA PHE A 239 -0.78 13.66 9.78
C PHE A 239 -2.01 13.66 10.69
N VAL A 240 -2.52 12.48 10.94
CA VAL A 240 -3.65 12.24 11.86
C VAL A 240 -3.12 11.45 13.05
N VAL A 241 -3.56 11.78 14.25
CA VAL A 241 -3.22 11.08 15.49
C VAL A 241 -4.44 10.30 16.00
N GLY A 242 -4.20 9.17 16.68
CA GLY A 242 -5.25 8.28 17.14
C GLY A 242 -5.72 7.28 16.09
N ARG A 243 -6.54 6.31 16.52
CA ARG A 243 -6.99 5.19 15.68
C ARG A 243 -8.27 5.46 14.90
N THR A 244 -8.92 6.60 15.14
CA THR A 244 -10.14 7.02 14.46
C THR A 244 -9.90 8.31 13.68
N LEU A 245 -10.43 8.39 12.47
CA LEU A 245 -10.27 9.54 11.56
C LEU A 245 -10.76 10.88 12.16
N GLY A 246 -11.42 10.87 13.31
CA GLY A 246 -11.95 12.08 13.99
C GLY A 246 -11.07 12.64 15.11
N GLU A 247 -10.00 11.96 15.51
CA GLU A 247 -9.29 12.30 16.75
C GLU A 247 -8.24 13.39 16.63
N GLY A 248 -7.82 13.78 15.43
CA GLY A 248 -6.92 14.92 15.34
C GLY A 248 -6.10 14.99 14.08
N HIS A 249 -6.47 15.87 13.20
CA HIS A 249 -5.66 16.28 12.07
C HIS A 249 -4.64 17.33 12.55
N HIS A 250 -3.38 17.15 12.18
CA HIS A 250 -2.27 18.03 12.56
C HIS A 250 -1.38 18.31 11.36
N HIS A 251 -0.65 19.42 11.45
CA HIS A 251 0.37 19.79 10.47
C HIS A 251 1.69 20.06 11.17
N ALA A 252 2.81 19.65 10.56
CA ALA A 252 4.13 19.97 11.07
C ALA A 252 4.98 20.63 9.97
N ILE A 253 5.59 21.76 10.30
CA ILE A 253 6.66 22.38 9.50
C ILE A 253 7.98 22.28 10.24
N PHE A 254 9.07 22.27 9.48
CA PHE A 254 10.43 22.15 10.00
C PHE A 254 11.25 23.34 9.51
N VAL A 255 11.46 24.31 10.38
CA VAL A 255 12.08 25.61 10.05
C VAL A 255 12.99 26.07 11.17
N ASP A 256 14.06 26.75 10.83
CA ASP A 256 14.98 27.43 11.76
C ASP A 256 15.46 26.54 12.93
N GLY A 257 15.63 25.23 12.68
CA GLY A 257 16.11 24.28 13.69
C GLY A 257 15.05 23.80 14.66
N GLU A 258 13.78 23.99 14.36
CA GLU A 258 12.67 23.44 15.16
C GLU A 258 11.57 22.83 14.30
N ALA A 259 10.81 21.90 14.90
CA ALA A 259 9.52 21.44 14.37
C ALA A 259 8.41 22.27 15.04
N ILE A 260 7.53 22.84 14.23
CA ILE A 260 6.35 23.57 14.70
C ILE A 260 5.13 22.76 14.27
N ILE A 261 4.36 22.32 15.27
CA ILE A 261 3.18 21.48 15.05
C ILE A 261 1.92 22.32 15.29
N PHE A 262 1.01 22.28 14.32
CA PHE A 262 -0.25 23.01 14.34
C PHE A 262 -1.43 22.05 14.53
N LYS A 263 -2.48 22.52 15.21
CA LYS A 263 -3.74 21.77 15.39
C LYS A 263 -4.64 21.93 14.18
N GLY A 264 -5.04 20.81 13.60
CA GLY A 264 -6.01 20.78 12.52
C GLY A 264 -5.63 21.73 11.39
N ASP A 265 -6.62 22.34 10.77
CA ASP A 265 -6.45 23.32 9.70
C ASP A 265 -6.27 24.76 10.25
N THR A 266 -5.94 24.90 11.55
CA THR A 266 -5.74 26.18 12.19
C THR A 266 -4.26 26.60 12.20
N ASP A 267 -3.99 27.86 12.55
CA ASP A 267 -2.64 28.34 12.82
C ASP A 267 -2.28 28.26 14.33
N GLU A 268 -3.12 27.59 15.13
CA GLU A 268 -2.83 27.33 16.53
C GLU A 268 -1.67 26.36 16.68
N ILE A 269 -0.60 26.81 17.31
CA ILE A 269 0.58 25.99 17.56
C ILE A 269 0.29 25.03 18.72
N ALA A 270 0.33 23.73 18.44
CA ALA A 270 0.20 22.67 19.43
C ALA A 270 1.52 22.42 20.18
N ALA A 271 2.65 22.48 19.45
CA ALA A 271 3.97 22.26 20.01
C ALA A 271 5.09 22.92 19.19
N ARG A 272 6.22 23.20 19.87
CA ARG A 272 7.52 23.50 19.28
C ARG A 272 8.55 22.54 19.84
N ILE A 273 9.27 21.85 18.96
CA ILE A 273 10.22 20.81 19.33
C ILE A 273 11.55 21.12 18.67
N PRO A 274 12.64 21.31 19.43
CA PRO A 274 13.95 21.55 18.84
C PRO A 274 14.38 20.39 17.92
N ALA A 275 14.94 20.73 16.76
CA ALA A 275 15.57 19.76 15.88
C ALA A 275 16.82 19.18 16.57
N PRO A 276 17.18 17.91 16.32
CA PRO A 276 18.45 17.38 16.76
C PRO A 276 19.61 18.11 16.05
N GLU A 277 20.74 18.30 16.73
CA GLU A 277 21.92 19.00 16.18
C GLU A 277 22.41 18.43 14.84
N SER A 278 22.14 17.14 14.59
CA SER A 278 22.48 16.44 13.34
C SER A 278 21.58 16.79 12.14
N ALA A 279 20.49 17.55 12.35
CA ALA A 279 19.52 17.89 11.28
C ALA A 279 19.95 19.06 10.39
N SER A 280 21.01 19.79 10.73
CA SER A 280 21.45 21.00 10.03
C SER A 280 22.08 20.77 8.64
N GLY A 281 21.99 19.55 8.06
CA GLY A 281 22.69 19.22 6.82
C GLY A 281 21.97 18.35 5.80
N SER A 282 20.71 17.95 5.98
CA SER A 282 20.14 16.96 5.06
C SER A 282 18.87 17.42 4.32
N GLY A 283 19.07 18.24 3.32
CA GLY A 283 18.10 18.50 2.25
C GLY A 283 18.30 17.55 1.04
N VAL A 284 18.50 16.26 1.24
CA VAL A 284 18.70 15.31 0.12
C VAL A 284 17.87 14.04 0.37
N ALA A 285 17.05 13.70 -0.61
CA ALA A 285 16.34 12.42 -0.67
C ALA A 285 17.35 11.26 -0.61
N ARG A 286 17.21 10.36 0.39
CA ARG A 286 18.02 9.14 0.50
C ARG A 286 17.26 7.97 -0.11
N ASN A 287 17.95 7.21 -0.95
CA ASN A 287 17.50 5.91 -1.48
C ASN A 287 17.41 4.89 -0.34
N GLU A 288 16.34 4.07 -0.35
CA GLU A 288 16.16 2.94 0.56
C GLU A 288 17.17 1.81 0.24
N PRO A 289 17.62 1.01 1.23
CA PRO A 289 18.58 -0.08 1.03
C PRO A 289 17.99 -1.26 0.24
N GLU A 290 18.83 -1.89 -0.58
CA GLU A 290 18.54 -3.13 -1.33
C GLU A 290 18.34 -4.32 -0.36
N GLN A 291 17.35 -5.17 -0.66
CA GLN A 291 17.01 -6.38 0.11
C GLN A 291 17.67 -7.63 -0.50
N GLU A 292 18.25 -8.50 0.35
CA GLU A 292 18.77 -9.82 -0.05
C GLU A 292 17.73 -10.95 0.10
N PRO A 293 17.80 -12.05 -0.68
CA PRO A 293 16.77 -13.09 -0.69
C PRO A 293 16.86 -14.05 0.51
N GLY A 294 15.74 -14.39 1.11
CA GLY A 294 15.57 -15.15 2.34
C GLY A 294 14.86 -16.52 2.22
N THR A 295 14.83 -17.25 3.30
CA THR A 295 14.44 -18.66 3.49
C THR A 295 12.92 -18.86 3.68
N GLN A 296 12.38 -20.01 3.24
CA GLN A 296 10.95 -20.36 3.33
C GLN A 296 10.48 -20.64 4.78
N HIS A 297 9.34 -20.08 5.16
CA HIS A 297 8.65 -20.30 6.44
C HIS A 297 7.30 -21.04 6.30
N PRO A 298 6.78 -21.67 7.37
CA PRO A 298 5.58 -22.51 7.32
C PRO A 298 4.29 -21.71 7.00
N ASN A 299 3.38 -22.37 6.30
CA ASN A 299 2.08 -21.86 5.85
C ASN A 299 1.18 -21.43 7.03
N ILE A 300 1.16 -20.16 7.40
CA ILE A 300 0.23 -19.59 8.37
C ILE A 300 -0.60 -18.51 7.65
N SER A 301 -1.91 -18.66 7.68
CA SER A 301 -2.86 -17.61 7.25
C SER A 301 -3.83 -17.33 8.38
N ILE A 302 -3.97 -16.09 8.79
CA ILE A 302 -4.80 -15.66 9.92
C ILE A 302 -5.76 -14.58 9.43
N LEU A 303 -7.04 -14.70 9.75
CA LEU A 303 -8.06 -13.67 9.49
C LEU A 303 -8.68 -13.21 10.81
N ILE A 304 -9.04 -11.93 10.89
CA ILE A 304 -9.68 -11.32 12.06
C ILE A 304 -11.20 -11.52 11.98
N GLU A 305 -11.83 -11.89 13.09
CA GLU A 305 -13.29 -11.77 13.24
C GLU A 305 -13.59 -10.32 13.64
N ASN A 306 -14.32 -9.61 12.78
CA ASN A 306 -14.96 -8.36 13.21
C ASN A 306 -16.18 -8.70 14.06
N PRO A 307 -16.41 -7.96 15.16
CA PRO A 307 -17.57 -8.16 16.02
C PRO A 307 -18.89 -7.90 15.32
#